data_4100f0939ef6558a9d5a5deb6bf34aa8
#
_entry.id   4100f0939ef6558a9d5a5deb6bf34aa8
#
_cell.length_a   1.000
_cell.length_b   1.000
_cell.length_c   1.000
_cell.angle_alpha   90.00
_cell.angle_beta   90.00
_cell.angle_gamma   90.00
#
_symmetry.space_group_name_H-M   'P 1'
#
loop_
_entity.id
_entity.type
_entity.pdbx_description
1 polymer ?
#
loop_
_entity_poly.entity_id
_entity_poly.type
_entity_poly.pdbx_seq_one_letter_code
_entity_poly.pdbx_strand_id
1 'polypeptide(L)'
;DPGAQWKPGEPLKLLLAGYNGTRNTGADVRVEEMIRQFRHLFGDEHVEMSIYTIDPEKTRGYFRTVRQLHIPKIFPRYLFDTVHTHHAVVACEGSMFKSKFASALSTMMVGSIGLAAAEQKLAIGYGGEAGDMDEGLRALVERYCREALILARNRESQEVLRELGIASRYGTDTAWTFTPAAPEVGAQLLRDAGWDGVTPVLALCPINP
;
A
#
# COMPACT_ATOMS: atom_id res chain seq x y z
N ASP A 1 -5.42 -26.82 3.25
CA ASP A 1 -5.78 -26.28 1.94
C ASP A 1 -5.03 -24.95 1.74
N PRO A 2 -4.19 -24.81 0.68
CA PRO A 2 -3.41 -23.61 0.44
C PRO A 2 -4.24 -22.42 -0.09
N GLY A 3 -5.54 -22.47 -0.09
CA GLY A 3 -6.44 -21.45 -0.63
C GLY A 3 -6.40 -21.34 -2.16
N ALA A 4 -6.90 -20.21 -2.68
CA ALA A 4 -6.90 -19.94 -4.11
C ALA A 4 -5.48 -19.84 -4.65
N GLN A 5 -5.15 -20.65 -5.66
CA GLN A 5 -3.88 -20.62 -6.40
C GLN A 5 -4.16 -20.17 -7.83
N TRP A 6 -3.37 -19.25 -8.35
CA TRP A 6 -3.53 -18.78 -9.72
C TRP A 6 -3.25 -19.89 -10.74
N LYS A 7 -4.04 -19.93 -11.79
CA LYS A 7 -3.87 -20.86 -12.93
C LYS A 7 -3.75 -20.07 -14.23
N PRO A 8 -2.92 -20.53 -15.17
CA PRO A 8 -2.83 -19.90 -16.49
C PRO A 8 -4.21 -19.81 -17.17
N GLY A 9 -4.54 -18.63 -17.67
CA GLY A 9 -5.80 -18.37 -18.36
C GLY A 9 -6.91 -17.76 -17.48
N GLU A 10 -6.70 -17.64 -16.17
CA GLU A 10 -7.63 -16.91 -15.29
C GLU A 10 -7.04 -15.55 -14.88
N PRO A 11 -7.89 -14.55 -14.57
CA PRO A 11 -7.42 -13.28 -14.03
C PRO A 11 -6.68 -13.46 -12.71
N LEU A 12 -5.57 -12.73 -12.56
CA LEU A 12 -4.78 -12.71 -11.33
C LEU A 12 -5.49 -11.88 -10.27
N LYS A 13 -5.89 -12.51 -9.16
CA LYS A 13 -6.54 -11.82 -8.04
C LYS A 13 -5.49 -11.26 -7.09
N LEU A 14 -5.28 -9.95 -7.15
CA LEU A 14 -4.36 -9.21 -6.30
C LEU A 14 -5.08 -8.57 -5.11
N LEU A 15 -4.54 -8.77 -3.92
CA LEU A 15 -4.95 -8.05 -2.71
C LEU A 15 -3.94 -6.94 -2.40
N LEU A 16 -4.38 -5.70 -2.46
CA LEU A 16 -3.62 -4.54 -2.04
C LEU A 16 -3.88 -4.29 -0.54
N ALA A 17 -2.91 -4.68 0.28
CA ALA A 17 -2.98 -4.59 1.73
C ALA A 17 -2.38 -3.25 2.21
N GLY A 18 -3.23 -2.31 2.57
CA GLY A 18 -2.88 -1.01 3.12
C GLY A 18 -4.02 -0.47 3.97
N TYR A 19 -3.83 0.67 4.62
CA TYR A 19 -4.87 1.30 5.44
C TYR A 19 -5.48 2.53 4.77
N ASN A 20 -5.97 2.33 3.56
CA ASN A 20 -6.66 3.36 2.80
C ASN A 20 -7.93 3.83 3.52
N GLY A 21 -8.38 5.05 3.28
CA GLY A 21 -9.53 5.65 3.96
C GLY A 21 -9.18 6.53 5.15
N THR A 22 -7.92 6.95 5.27
CA THR A 22 -7.46 7.93 6.28
C THR A 22 -7.46 9.37 5.78
N ARG A 23 -7.81 9.61 4.51
CA ARG A 23 -7.62 10.89 3.80
C ARG A 23 -6.15 11.34 3.77
N ASN A 24 -5.24 10.39 3.73
CA ASN A 24 -3.85 10.66 3.46
C ASN A 24 -3.63 10.66 1.95
N THR A 25 -3.58 11.85 1.35
CA THR A 25 -3.45 12.03 -0.10
C THR A 25 -2.22 11.30 -0.67
N GLY A 26 -1.11 11.29 0.06
CA GLY A 26 0.10 10.58 -0.37
C GLY A 26 -0.11 9.06 -0.45
N ALA A 27 -0.81 8.47 0.52
CA ALA A 27 -1.16 7.07 0.50
C ALA A 27 -2.12 6.74 -0.66
N ASP A 28 -3.15 7.56 -0.84
CA ASP A 28 -4.16 7.35 -1.89
C ASP A 28 -3.54 7.43 -3.29
N VAL A 29 -2.70 8.44 -3.56
CA VAL A 29 -1.97 8.59 -4.84
C VAL A 29 -1.07 7.39 -5.12
N ARG A 30 -0.34 6.92 -4.11
CA ARG A 30 0.54 5.74 -4.26
C ARG A 30 -0.21 4.51 -4.72
N VAL A 31 -1.35 4.24 -4.09
CA VAL A 31 -2.14 3.05 -4.38
C VAL A 31 -2.85 3.16 -5.73
N GLU A 32 -3.37 4.33 -6.09
CA GLU A 32 -3.92 4.57 -7.44
C GLU A 32 -2.85 4.33 -8.51
N GLU A 33 -1.60 4.78 -8.30
CA GLU A 33 -0.51 4.51 -9.21
C GLU A 33 -0.13 3.03 -9.28
N MET A 34 -0.14 2.30 -8.15
CA MET A 34 0.06 0.85 -8.16
C MET A 34 -1.02 0.13 -8.97
N ILE A 35 -2.29 0.51 -8.79
CA ILE A 35 -3.41 -0.04 -9.57
C ILE A 35 -3.19 0.21 -11.07
N ARG A 36 -2.81 1.43 -11.45
CA ARG A 36 -2.50 1.79 -12.84
C ARG A 36 -1.33 0.98 -13.39
N GLN A 37 -0.26 0.82 -12.61
CA GLN A 37 0.92 0.05 -12.99
C GLN A 37 0.60 -1.44 -13.20
N PHE A 38 -0.14 -2.05 -12.27
CA PHE A 38 -0.54 -3.46 -12.41
C PHE A 38 -1.43 -3.69 -13.64
N ARG A 39 -2.35 -2.78 -13.94
CA ARG A 39 -3.15 -2.85 -15.16
C ARG A 39 -2.32 -2.69 -16.40
N HIS A 40 -1.36 -1.77 -16.40
CA HIS A 40 -0.45 -1.61 -17.53
C HIS A 40 0.41 -2.86 -17.76
N LEU A 41 0.84 -3.53 -16.70
CA LEU A 41 1.69 -4.72 -16.80
C LEU A 41 0.93 -5.98 -17.23
N PHE A 42 -0.28 -6.17 -16.73
CA PHE A 42 -1.02 -7.42 -16.93
C PHE A 42 -2.16 -7.31 -17.95
N GLY A 43 -2.65 -6.10 -18.23
CA GLY A 43 -3.91 -5.87 -18.94
C GLY A 43 -5.11 -5.87 -17.99
N ASP A 44 -6.11 -5.05 -18.30
CA ASP A 44 -7.29 -4.87 -17.43
C ASP A 44 -8.10 -6.17 -17.26
N GLU A 45 -8.15 -6.98 -18.32
CA GLU A 45 -8.88 -8.25 -18.37
C GLU A 45 -8.15 -9.40 -17.63
N HIS A 46 -6.87 -9.22 -17.30
CA HIS A 46 -6.04 -10.26 -16.69
C HIS A 46 -5.77 -10.05 -15.21
N VAL A 47 -6.28 -8.96 -14.62
CA VAL A 47 -6.06 -8.66 -13.20
C VAL A 47 -7.34 -8.17 -12.52
N GLU A 48 -7.73 -8.85 -11.45
CA GLU A 48 -8.77 -8.43 -10.51
C GLU A 48 -8.10 -7.93 -9.25
N MET A 49 -8.37 -6.68 -8.86
CA MET A 49 -7.75 -6.09 -7.67
C MET A 49 -8.77 -5.81 -6.58
N SER A 50 -8.38 -6.16 -5.37
CA SER A 50 -9.09 -5.77 -4.15
C SER A 50 -8.17 -4.91 -3.29
N ILE A 51 -8.72 -3.93 -2.58
CA ILE A 51 -7.99 -3.03 -1.71
C ILE A 51 -8.61 -3.01 -0.31
N TYR A 52 -7.79 -3.09 0.72
CA TYR A 52 -8.26 -2.85 2.07
C TYR A 52 -8.56 -1.37 2.30
N THR A 53 -9.67 -1.08 2.96
CA THR A 53 -10.01 0.26 3.44
C THR A 53 -10.52 0.20 4.88
N ILE A 54 -10.14 1.18 5.70
CA ILE A 54 -10.62 1.32 7.07
C ILE A 54 -11.90 2.16 7.14
N ASP A 55 -12.18 2.95 6.11
CA ASP A 55 -13.37 3.79 6.02
C ASP A 55 -13.82 3.93 4.55
N PRO A 56 -14.77 3.10 4.09
CA PRO A 56 -15.26 3.14 2.72
C PRO A 56 -15.90 4.46 2.32
N GLU A 57 -16.46 5.23 3.26
CA GLU A 57 -17.02 6.54 2.97
C GLU A 57 -15.94 7.56 2.55
N LYS A 58 -14.76 7.47 3.18
CA LYS A 58 -13.63 8.34 2.83
C LYS A 58 -12.96 7.95 1.53
N THR A 59 -13.11 6.71 1.08
CA THR A 59 -12.55 6.21 -0.18
C THR A 59 -13.57 6.18 -1.32
N ARG A 60 -14.81 6.59 -1.09
CA ARG A 60 -15.89 6.57 -2.11
C ARG A 60 -15.53 7.32 -3.40
N GLY A 61 -14.72 8.37 -3.31
CA GLY A 61 -14.25 9.16 -4.47
C GLY A 61 -13.03 8.56 -5.18
N TYR A 62 -12.34 7.61 -4.54
CA TYR A 62 -11.11 6.96 -4.99
C TYR A 62 -11.34 5.47 -5.25
N PHE A 63 -10.37 4.80 -5.85
CA PHE A 63 -10.37 3.35 -6.03
C PHE A 63 -11.65 2.79 -6.66
N ARG A 64 -12.29 3.57 -7.54
CA ARG A 64 -13.60 3.22 -8.14
C ARG A 64 -13.58 1.97 -9.01
N THR A 65 -12.41 1.58 -9.44
CA THR A 65 -12.19 0.50 -10.42
C THR A 65 -11.71 -0.80 -9.79
N VAL A 66 -11.61 -0.83 -8.45
CA VAL A 66 -11.19 -2.01 -7.69
C VAL A 66 -12.20 -2.31 -6.59
N ARG A 67 -12.23 -3.56 -6.15
CA ARG A 67 -13.10 -3.97 -5.04
C ARG A 67 -12.57 -3.45 -3.72
N GLN A 68 -13.35 -2.65 -3.02
CA GLN A 68 -12.98 -2.13 -1.70
C GLN A 68 -13.45 -3.09 -0.60
N LEU A 69 -12.55 -3.50 0.27
CA LEU A 69 -12.76 -4.44 1.35
C LEU A 69 -12.61 -3.71 2.70
N HIS A 70 -13.70 -3.51 3.42
CA HIS A 70 -13.69 -2.86 4.71
C HIS A 70 -13.06 -3.75 5.78
N ILE A 71 -11.96 -3.29 6.39
CA ILE A 71 -11.29 -4.01 7.48
C ILE A 71 -12.03 -3.81 8.79
N PRO A 72 -12.43 -4.88 9.48
CA PRO A 72 -13.03 -4.76 10.81
C PRO A 72 -11.96 -4.36 11.86
N LYS A 73 -12.39 -3.82 13.00
CA LYS A 73 -11.49 -3.45 14.11
C LYS A 73 -10.66 -4.63 14.62
N ILE A 74 -11.23 -5.83 14.61
CA ILE A 74 -10.52 -7.09 14.94
C ILE A 74 -10.36 -7.86 13.64
N PHE A 75 -9.16 -7.91 13.11
CA PHE A 75 -8.92 -8.35 11.75
C PHE A 75 -8.17 -9.68 11.53
N PRO A 76 -7.58 -10.39 12.50
CA PRO A 76 -6.75 -11.55 12.19
C PRO A 76 -7.47 -12.62 11.35
N ARG A 77 -8.71 -12.98 11.73
CA ARG A 77 -9.51 -13.94 10.97
C ARG A 77 -9.88 -13.39 9.59
N TYR A 78 -10.20 -12.11 9.51
CA TYR A 78 -10.55 -11.45 8.26
C TYR A 78 -9.38 -11.42 7.27
N LEU A 79 -8.13 -11.18 7.76
CA LEU A 79 -6.94 -11.27 6.90
C LEU A 79 -6.77 -12.66 6.33
N PHE A 80 -6.89 -13.69 7.18
CA PHE A 80 -6.79 -15.07 6.72
C PHE A 80 -7.81 -15.38 5.62
N ASP A 81 -9.09 -15.12 5.87
CA ASP A 81 -10.16 -15.40 4.91
C ASP A 81 -9.97 -14.62 3.59
N THR A 82 -9.48 -13.38 3.67
CA THR A 82 -9.26 -12.55 2.48
C THR A 82 -8.04 -13.01 1.69
N VAL A 83 -6.90 -13.24 2.35
CA VAL A 83 -5.68 -13.75 1.69
C VAL A 83 -5.96 -15.10 1.04
N HIS A 84 -6.73 -15.96 1.71
CA HIS A 84 -7.09 -17.29 1.23
C HIS A 84 -7.83 -17.27 -0.14
N THR A 85 -8.57 -16.21 -0.43
CA THR A 85 -9.34 -16.04 -1.67
C THR A 85 -8.61 -15.29 -2.79
N HIS A 86 -7.41 -14.78 -2.53
CA HIS A 86 -6.58 -14.08 -3.50
C HIS A 86 -5.37 -14.90 -3.92
N HIS A 87 -4.79 -14.59 -5.07
CA HIS A 87 -3.62 -15.28 -5.63
C HIS A 87 -2.29 -14.67 -5.20
N ALA A 88 -2.30 -13.38 -4.88
CA ALA A 88 -1.13 -12.63 -4.43
C ALA A 88 -1.52 -11.50 -3.47
N VAL A 89 -0.57 -11.09 -2.64
CA VAL A 89 -0.71 -9.95 -1.72
C VAL A 89 0.38 -8.94 -2.01
N VAL A 90 -0.02 -7.68 -2.11
CA VAL A 90 0.87 -6.52 -2.21
C VAL A 90 0.59 -5.62 -1.02
N ALA A 91 1.52 -5.55 -0.07
CA ALA A 91 1.48 -4.51 0.95
C ALA A 91 1.90 -3.19 0.30
N CYS A 92 1.04 -2.18 0.41
CA CYS A 92 1.07 -1.00 -0.46
C CYS A 92 1.22 0.34 0.27
N GLU A 93 1.49 0.32 1.59
CA GLU A 93 1.62 1.56 2.36
C GLU A 93 3.08 1.93 2.64
N GLY A 94 3.34 3.26 2.70
CA GLY A 94 4.68 3.81 2.91
C GLY A 94 5.31 3.39 4.23
N SER A 95 4.58 3.42 5.32
CA SER A 95 5.08 3.13 6.66
C SER A 95 4.93 1.64 7.04
N MET A 96 5.15 0.76 6.08
CA MET A 96 4.93 -0.68 6.20
C MET A 96 5.69 -1.32 7.37
N PHE A 97 6.93 -0.91 7.57
CA PHE A 97 7.84 -1.48 8.57
C PHE A 97 8.24 -0.42 9.61
N LYS A 98 7.24 0.23 10.19
CA LYS A 98 7.40 1.24 11.25
C LYS A 98 6.28 1.18 12.27
N SER A 99 6.62 1.34 13.55
CA SER A 99 5.64 1.42 14.65
C SER A 99 5.16 2.85 14.91
N LYS A 100 5.77 3.86 14.29
CA LYS A 100 5.58 5.29 14.60
C LYS A 100 4.12 5.75 14.55
N PHE A 101 3.34 5.27 13.57
CA PHE A 101 1.98 5.78 13.36
C PHE A 101 0.91 4.85 13.92
N ALA A 102 1.04 3.54 13.73
CA ALA A 102 0.15 2.54 14.32
C ALA A 102 0.70 1.14 14.08
N SER A 103 1.25 0.50 15.10
CA SER A 103 1.75 -0.89 15.03
C SER A 103 0.69 -1.85 14.51
N ALA A 104 -0.59 -1.66 14.85
CA ALA A 104 -1.68 -2.49 14.35
C ALA A 104 -1.81 -2.49 12.82
N LEU A 105 -1.60 -1.34 12.17
CA LEU A 105 -1.69 -1.23 10.70
C LEU A 105 -0.48 -1.87 10.03
N SER A 106 0.73 -1.67 10.55
CA SER A 106 1.93 -2.37 10.09
C SER A 106 1.81 -3.88 10.31
N THR A 107 1.29 -4.31 11.45
CA THR A 107 1.00 -5.71 11.76
C THR A 107 -0.01 -6.32 10.77
N MET A 108 -1.02 -5.58 10.37
CA MET A 108 -1.99 -6.01 9.36
C MET A 108 -1.30 -6.29 8.01
N MET A 109 -0.43 -5.37 7.54
CA MET A 109 0.29 -5.54 6.29
C MET A 109 1.29 -6.69 6.35
N VAL A 110 2.12 -6.74 7.39
CA VAL A 110 3.10 -7.83 7.61
C VAL A 110 2.39 -9.17 7.79
N GLY A 111 1.26 -9.20 8.51
CA GLY A 111 0.43 -10.38 8.66
C GLY A 111 -0.14 -10.88 7.33
N SER A 112 -0.60 -9.98 6.46
CA SER A 112 -1.09 -10.33 5.12
C SER A 112 0.03 -10.90 4.24
N ILE A 113 1.24 -10.32 4.30
CA ILE A 113 2.45 -10.85 3.63
C ILE A 113 2.77 -12.26 4.15
N GLY A 114 2.80 -12.43 5.48
CA GLY A 114 3.12 -13.71 6.10
C GLY A 114 2.11 -14.81 5.78
N LEU A 115 0.82 -14.49 5.76
CA LEU A 115 -0.24 -15.43 5.36
C LEU A 115 -0.09 -15.83 3.88
N ALA A 116 0.20 -14.89 2.99
CA ALA A 116 0.43 -15.19 1.58
C ALA A 116 1.65 -16.11 1.39
N ALA A 117 2.76 -15.81 2.07
CA ALA A 117 3.96 -16.65 2.03
C ALA A 117 3.68 -18.06 2.57
N ALA A 118 2.95 -18.19 3.69
CA ALA A 118 2.57 -19.48 4.27
C ALA A 118 1.67 -20.32 3.33
N GLU A 119 0.87 -19.69 2.49
CA GLU A 119 0.06 -20.32 1.46
C GLU A 119 0.79 -20.45 0.10
N GLN A 120 2.11 -20.23 0.07
CA GLN A 120 2.95 -20.30 -1.14
C GLN A 120 2.48 -19.38 -2.27
N LYS A 121 1.90 -18.24 -1.92
CA LYS A 121 1.46 -17.20 -2.82
C LYS A 121 2.52 -16.10 -2.95
N LEU A 122 2.47 -15.36 -4.04
CA LEU A 122 3.32 -14.19 -4.21
C LEU A 122 2.98 -13.14 -3.16
N ALA A 123 3.99 -12.77 -2.36
CA ALA A 123 3.90 -11.75 -1.32
C ALA A 123 4.89 -10.62 -1.63
N ILE A 124 4.38 -9.40 -1.76
CA ILE A 124 5.18 -8.24 -2.14
C ILE A 124 5.00 -7.12 -1.10
N GLY A 125 6.10 -6.53 -0.64
CA GLY A 125 6.11 -5.24 0.02
C GLY A 125 6.57 -4.16 -0.98
N TYR A 126 5.66 -3.30 -1.46
CA TYR A 126 5.95 -2.40 -2.56
C TYR A 126 6.12 -0.95 -2.11
N GLY A 127 7.31 -0.42 -2.31
CA GLY A 127 7.65 0.97 -2.01
C GLY A 127 7.57 1.30 -0.51
N GLY A 128 7.79 0.30 0.35
CA GLY A 128 7.71 0.44 1.78
C GLY A 128 8.93 1.12 2.39
N GLU A 129 8.72 1.79 3.52
CA GLU A 129 9.76 2.34 4.37
C GLU A 129 9.91 1.51 5.63
N ALA A 130 11.14 1.19 5.98
CA ALA A 130 11.52 0.57 7.24
C ALA A 130 12.21 1.58 8.15
N GLY A 131 11.99 1.46 9.44
CA GLY A 131 12.57 2.34 10.45
C GLY A 131 12.34 1.77 11.85
N ASP A 132 12.10 2.63 12.83
CA ASP A 132 11.88 2.21 14.21
C ASP A 132 10.66 1.30 14.33
N MET A 133 10.87 0.11 14.86
CA MET A 133 9.86 -0.91 15.11
C MET A 133 9.89 -1.30 16.59
N ASP A 134 8.71 -1.44 17.19
CA ASP A 134 8.61 -2.11 18.48
C ASP A 134 8.98 -3.60 18.35
N GLU A 135 9.26 -4.25 19.50
CA GLU A 135 9.71 -5.65 19.51
C GLU A 135 8.70 -6.59 18.83
N GLY A 136 7.41 -6.34 18.99
CA GLY A 136 6.36 -7.18 18.40
C GLY A 136 6.35 -7.11 16.89
N LEU A 137 6.37 -5.90 16.32
CA LEU A 137 6.43 -5.71 14.88
C LEU A 137 7.75 -6.23 14.30
N ARG A 138 8.87 -5.96 14.98
CA ARG A 138 10.19 -6.46 14.56
C ARG A 138 10.21 -7.99 14.45
N ALA A 139 9.73 -8.69 15.45
CA ALA A 139 9.65 -10.14 15.45
C ALA A 139 8.75 -10.70 14.33
N LEU A 140 7.64 -10.02 14.04
CA LEU A 140 6.76 -10.39 12.93
C LEU A 140 7.44 -10.18 11.57
N VAL A 141 8.13 -9.06 11.37
CA VAL A 141 8.86 -8.74 10.15
C VAL A 141 9.97 -9.77 9.92
N GLU A 142 10.80 -10.04 10.92
CA GLU A 142 11.87 -11.04 10.86
C GLU A 142 11.35 -12.44 10.52
N ARG A 143 10.19 -12.80 11.05
CA ARG A 143 9.60 -14.12 10.85
C ARG A 143 8.90 -14.28 9.50
N TYR A 144 8.15 -13.28 9.05
CA TYR A 144 7.19 -13.44 7.96
C TYR A 144 7.58 -12.76 6.66
N CYS A 145 8.59 -11.88 6.65
CA CYS A 145 8.96 -11.15 5.44
C CYS A 145 10.17 -11.72 4.70
N ARG A 146 10.79 -12.80 5.19
CA ARG A 146 12.01 -13.37 4.58
C ARG A 146 11.79 -13.91 3.18
N GLU A 147 10.63 -14.47 2.90
CA GLU A 147 10.28 -15.08 1.61
C GLU A 147 9.51 -14.09 0.71
N ALA A 148 9.24 -12.88 1.19
CA ALA A 148 8.54 -11.88 0.42
C ALA A 148 9.49 -11.09 -0.48
N LEU A 149 8.98 -10.64 -1.63
CA LEU A 149 9.67 -9.67 -2.48
C LEU A 149 9.49 -8.28 -1.90
N ILE A 150 10.53 -7.72 -1.29
CA ILE A 150 10.47 -6.37 -0.71
C ILE A 150 11.17 -5.37 -1.64
N LEU A 151 10.43 -4.34 -2.02
CA LEU A 151 10.91 -3.17 -2.76
C LEU A 151 10.92 -1.99 -1.80
N ALA A 152 12.08 -1.67 -1.25
CA ALA A 152 12.26 -0.54 -0.33
C ALA A 152 12.35 0.77 -1.12
N ARG A 153 11.72 1.85 -0.61
CA ARG A 153 11.69 3.14 -1.32
C ARG A 153 12.95 3.99 -1.16
N ASN A 154 13.81 3.66 -0.19
CA ASN A 154 15.08 4.35 0.06
C ASN A 154 16.14 3.38 0.59
N ARG A 155 17.41 3.84 0.63
CA ARG A 155 18.54 3.01 1.04
C ARG A 155 18.56 2.75 2.54
N GLU A 156 18.14 3.71 3.34
CA GLU A 156 18.05 3.59 4.80
C GLU A 156 17.10 2.43 5.17
N SER A 157 15.98 2.30 4.48
CA SER A 157 15.06 1.16 4.65
C SER A 157 15.68 -0.17 4.27
N GLN A 158 16.52 -0.20 3.21
CA GLN A 158 17.25 -1.43 2.85
C GLN A 158 18.23 -1.85 3.94
N GLU A 159 18.92 -0.90 4.56
CA GLU A 159 19.85 -1.16 5.65
C GLU A 159 19.14 -1.74 6.87
N VAL A 160 18.02 -1.14 7.30
CA VAL A 160 17.19 -1.64 8.39
C VAL A 160 16.69 -3.06 8.11
N LEU A 161 16.19 -3.33 6.90
CA LEU A 161 15.72 -4.66 6.52
C LEU A 161 16.86 -5.68 6.46
N ARG A 162 18.04 -5.29 5.99
CA ARG A 162 19.23 -6.15 5.96
C ARG A 162 19.69 -6.54 7.36
N GLU A 163 19.62 -5.66 8.33
CA GLU A 163 19.90 -5.95 9.75
C GLU A 163 18.93 -6.98 10.33
N LEU A 164 17.71 -7.05 9.81
CA LEU A 164 16.70 -8.06 10.16
C LEU A 164 16.84 -9.36 9.35
N GLY A 165 17.86 -9.47 8.49
CA GLY A 165 18.06 -10.63 7.63
C GLY A 165 17.07 -10.74 6.49
N ILE A 166 16.47 -9.60 6.07
CA ILE A 166 15.48 -9.53 4.99
C ILE A 166 16.14 -8.95 3.73
N ALA A 167 16.11 -9.74 2.66
CA ALA A 167 16.54 -9.27 1.34
C ALA A 167 15.53 -8.25 0.78
N SER A 168 16.02 -7.13 0.29
CA SER A 168 15.17 -6.14 -0.36
C SER A 168 15.86 -5.56 -1.60
N ARG A 169 15.04 -5.13 -2.57
CA ARG A 169 15.51 -4.40 -3.75
C ARG A 169 15.27 -2.92 -3.55
N TYR A 170 16.16 -2.11 -4.09
CA TYR A 170 15.95 -0.66 -4.15
C TYR A 170 14.89 -0.34 -5.19
N GLY A 171 13.94 0.48 -4.81
CA GLY A 171 12.88 0.98 -5.66
C GLY A 171 12.64 2.46 -5.38
N THR A 172 11.42 2.89 -5.57
CA THR A 172 10.99 4.26 -5.29
C THR A 172 9.55 4.27 -4.77
N ASP A 173 9.10 5.43 -4.36
CA ASP A 173 7.68 5.64 -4.07
C ASP A 173 6.89 5.70 -5.38
N THR A 174 5.80 4.96 -5.47
CA THR A 174 4.97 4.93 -6.70
C THR A 174 4.31 6.26 -7.01
N ALA A 175 4.16 7.16 -6.03
CA ALA A 175 3.65 8.51 -6.26
C ALA A 175 4.49 9.32 -7.27
N TRP A 176 5.75 8.97 -7.50
CA TRP A 176 6.58 9.63 -8.51
C TRP A 176 6.12 9.42 -9.95
N THR A 177 5.30 8.43 -10.21
CA THR A 177 4.73 8.16 -11.54
C THR A 177 3.36 8.82 -11.74
N PHE A 178 2.83 9.49 -10.72
CA PHE A 178 1.56 10.18 -10.79
C PHE A 178 1.62 11.37 -11.75
N THR A 179 0.66 11.44 -12.65
CA THR A 179 0.50 12.58 -13.56
C THR A 179 -0.48 13.57 -12.93
N PRO A 180 -0.03 14.73 -12.46
CA PRO A 180 -0.92 15.73 -11.88
C PRO A 180 -1.86 16.32 -12.93
N ALA A 181 -2.96 16.92 -12.47
CA ALA A 181 -3.79 17.75 -13.32
C ALA A 181 -3.00 18.94 -13.90
N ALA A 182 -3.49 19.52 -14.99
CA ALA A 182 -2.86 20.70 -15.58
C ALA A 182 -2.77 21.84 -14.54
N PRO A 183 -1.66 22.62 -14.53
CA PRO A 183 -1.42 23.69 -13.55
C PRO A 183 -2.59 24.70 -13.45
N GLU A 184 -3.30 24.92 -14.55
CA GLU A 184 -4.45 25.83 -14.65
C GLU A 184 -5.60 25.41 -13.74
N VAL A 185 -5.78 24.10 -13.52
CA VAL A 185 -6.80 23.57 -12.60
C VAL A 185 -6.47 23.97 -11.16
N GLY A 186 -5.21 23.83 -10.75
CA GLY A 186 -4.75 24.26 -9.44
C GLY A 186 -4.85 25.79 -9.27
N ALA A 187 -4.45 26.55 -10.28
CA ALA A 187 -4.55 28.00 -10.28
C ALA A 187 -6.01 28.47 -10.18
N GLN A 188 -6.94 27.80 -10.86
CA GLN A 188 -8.37 28.12 -10.76
C GLN A 188 -8.91 27.84 -9.35
N LEU A 189 -8.59 26.69 -8.75
CA LEU A 189 -8.97 26.37 -7.37
C LEU A 189 -8.47 27.41 -6.36
N LEU A 190 -7.24 27.91 -6.54
CA LEU A 190 -6.70 28.98 -5.69
C LEU A 190 -7.44 30.30 -5.89
N ARG A 191 -7.79 30.68 -7.13
CA ARG A 191 -8.60 31.89 -7.42
C ARG A 191 -9.99 31.77 -6.81
N ASP A 192 -10.64 30.61 -6.93
CA ASP A 192 -11.94 30.35 -6.32
C ASP A 192 -11.90 30.46 -4.80
N ALA A 193 -10.72 30.19 -4.20
CA ALA A 193 -10.45 30.39 -2.78
C ALA A 193 -10.00 31.83 -2.41
N GLY A 194 -9.97 32.76 -3.38
CA GLY A 194 -9.65 34.17 -3.17
C GLY A 194 -8.24 34.62 -3.53
N TRP A 195 -7.44 33.78 -4.19
CA TRP A 195 -6.13 34.21 -4.68
C TRP A 195 -6.24 35.14 -5.88
N ASP A 196 -5.50 36.23 -5.84
CA ASP A 196 -5.49 37.27 -6.88
C ASP A 196 -4.75 36.88 -8.17
N GLY A 197 -4.06 35.73 -8.19
CA GLY A 197 -3.28 35.25 -9.32
C GLY A 197 -1.85 35.81 -9.40
N VAL A 198 -1.45 36.67 -8.48
CA VAL A 198 -0.16 37.40 -8.47
C VAL A 198 0.59 37.25 -7.15
N THR A 199 -0.09 37.37 -6.03
CA THR A 199 0.53 37.26 -4.71
C THR A 199 1.16 35.88 -4.53
N PRO A 200 2.43 35.77 -4.07
CA PRO A 200 3.06 34.49 -3.81
C PRO A 200 2.26 33.63 -2.83
N VAL A 201 2.08 32.35 -3.17
CA VAL A 201 1.37 31.39 -2.32
C VAL A 201 2.39 30.50 -1.61
N LEU A 202 2.29 30.41 -0.29
CA LEU A 202 3.05 29.48 0.53
C LEU A 202 2.15 28.32 0.96
N ALA A 203 2.48 27.12 0.50
CA ALA A 203 1.82 25.90 0.95
C ALA A 203 2.49 25.37 2.23
N LEU A 204 1.74 25.20 3.30
CA LEU A 204 2.18 24.57 4.54
C LEU A 204 1.51 23.21 4.65
N CYS A 205 2.33 22.16 4.74
CA CYS A 205 1.87 20.78 4.92
C CYS A 205 2.30 20.28 6.31
N PRO A 206 1.65 20.72 7.39
CA PRO A 206 2.03 20.29 8.73
C PRO A 206 1.72 18.81 8.93
N ILE A 207 2.65 18.09 9.53
CA ILE A 207 2.48 16.72 9.97
C ILE A 207 2.33 16.77 11.49
N ASN A 208 1.26 16.18 12.01
CA ASN A 208 1.12 15.99 13.45
C ASN A 208 2.11 14.89 13.88
N PRO A 209 3.05 15.18 14.79
CA PRO A 209 4.07 14.24 15.23
C PRO A 209 3.52 13.04 16.01
#